data_94b09e2afe28e3dc535ae9bce6af6de3
#
_entry.id   94b09e2afe28e3dc535ae9bce6af6de3
#
_cell.length_a   1.000
_cell.length_b   1.000
_cell.length_c   1.000
_cell.angle_alpha   90.00
_cell.angle_beta   90.00
_cell.angle_gamma   90.00
#
_symmetry.space_group_name_H-M   'P 1'
#
loop_
_entity.id
_entity.type
_entity.pdbx_description
1 polymer ?
#
loop_
_entity_poly.entity_id
_entity_poly.type
_entity_poly.pdbx_seq_one_letter_code
_entity_poly.pdbx_strand_id
1 'polypeptide(L)'
;MATLLNIDSNAKTIKGQKQGFMTAILYLAPANSSGVNLCPMAKQAGCEAGCLNTAGRGGISKGSKTFTTPSGAVLPDNTVQRARLARSALFNDDKPAFMAQLKKEITAFIKKAQKKGLTPVVRLNGTSDILWENIPTATAPNIMADFSTVQFYDYTKVYQRLARPLPANYDLSLSYS
;
A
#
# COMPACT_ATOMS: atom_id res chain seq x y z
N MET A 1 13.60 -6.35 10.49
CA MET A 1 12.80 -5.29 9.83
C MET A 1 11.32 -5.63 9.93
N ALA A 2 10.45 -4.62 10.04
CA ALA A 2 9.00 -4.85 10.03
C ALA A 2 8.54 -5.32 8.65
N THR A 3 7.59 -6.25 8.59
CA THR A 3 6.99 -6.74 7.34
C THR A 3 6.27 -5.61 6.60
N LEU A 4 6.45 -5.52 5.28
CA LEU A 4 5.79 -4.52 4.44
C LEU A 4 4.36 -4.96 4.07
N LEU A 5 4.20 -6.20 3.62
CA LEU A 5 2.94 -6.70 3.09
C LEU A 5 2.03 -7.29 4.17
N ASN A 6 0.77 -6.92 4.13
CA ASN A 6 -0.29 -7.51 4.93
C ASN A 6 -1.03 -8.56 4.09
N ILE A 7 -1.00 -9.80 4.53
CA ILE A 7 -1.64 -10.93 3.86
C ILE A 7 -2.75 -11.43 4.77
N ASP A 8 -3.95 -11.67 4.22
CA ASP A 8 -5.10 -12.23 4.94
C ASP A 8 -5.54 -11.42 6.18
N SER A 9 -5.29 -10.11 6.18
CA SER A 9 -5.45 -9.26 7.36
C SER A 9 -6.83 -8.60 7.50
N ASN A 10 -7.69 -8.71 6.49
CA ASN A 10 -9.03 -8.11 6.53
C ASN A 10 -10.09 -9.00 5.85
N ALA A 11 -11.36 -8.74 6.17
CA ALA A 11 -12.48 -9.54 5.68
C ALA A 11 -12.60 -9.56 4.15
N LYS A 12 -12.19 -8.49 3.45
CA LYS A 12 -12.24 -8.43 1.99
C LYS A 12 -11.22 -9.36 1.35
N THR A 13 -9.98 -9.41 1.89
CA THR A 13 -8.93 -10.33 1.38
C THR A 13 -9.28 -11.78 1.66
N ILE A 14 -9.92 -12.08 2.80
CA ILE A 14 -10.40 -13.42 3.14
C ILE A 14 -11.54 -13.86 2.19
N LYS A 15 -12.45 -12.95 1.82
CA LYS A 15 -13.49 -13.25 0.82
C LYS A 15 -12.89 -13.59 -0.55
N GLY A 16 -11.80 -12.91 -0.95
CA GLY A 16 -11.10 -13.20 -2.20
C GLY A 16 -10.59 -14.64 -2.29
N GLN A 17 -10.20 -15.25 -1.17
CA GLN A 17 -9.75 -16.66 -1.15
C GLN A 17 -10.86 -17.64 -1.59
N LYS A 18 -12.13 -17.34 -1.25
CA LYS A 18 -13.27 -18.13 -1.72
C LYS A 18 -13.48 -18.05 -3.24
N GLN A 19 -12.90 -17.04 -3.88
CA GLN A 19 -12.92 -16.81 -5.33
C GLN A 19 -11.61 -17.24 -6.01
N GLY A 20 -10.72 -17.95 -5.30
CA GLY A 20 -9.45 -18.43 -5.84
C GLY A 20 -8.29 -17.44 -5.77
N PHE A 21 -8.45 -16.26 -5.13
CA PHE A 21 -7.41 -15.22 -5.07
C PHE A 21 -6.84 -15.06 -3.66
N MET A 22 -5.53 -14.89 -3.57
CA MET A 22 -4.85 -14.46 -2.35
C MET A 22 -4.31 -13.05 -2.55
N THR A 23 -4.64 -12.13 -1.64
CA THR A 23 -4.26 -10.71 -1.79
C THR A 23 -3.25 -10.30 -0.73
N ALA A 24 -2.15 -9.68 -1.17
CA ALA A 24 -1.21 -8.97 -0.33
C ALA A 24 -1.38 -7.47 -0.50
N ILE A 25 -1.43 -6.71 0.60
CA ILE A 25 -1.65 -5.27 0.58
C ILE A 25 -0.51 -4.57 1.33
N LEU A 26 0.07 -3.54 0.70
CA LEU A 26 0.98 -2.60 1.34
C LEU A 26 0.19 -1.42 1.89
N TYR A 27 0.38 -1.11 3.17
CA TYR A 27 -0.20 0.06 3.81
C TYR A 27 0.91 0.99 4.29
N LEU A 28 0.99 2.18 3.71
CA LEU A 28 1.85 3.28 4.13
C LEU A 28 1.02 4.36 4.83
N ALA A 29 1.68 5.27 5.54
CA ALA A 29 1.03 6.43 6.13
C ALA A 29 0.55 7.38 5.02
N PRO A 30 -0.74 7.80 5.02
CA PRO A 30 -1.30 8.60 3.92
C PRO A 30 -0.87 10.06 3.99
N ALA A 31 -1.02 10.74 2.87
CA ALA A 31 -0.75 12.17 2.72
C ALA A 31 0.59 12.55 3.37
N ASN A 32 0.62 13.62 4.16
CA ASN A 32 1.84 14.11 4.81
C ASN A 32 2.15 13.47 6.17
N SER A 33 1.41 12.44 6.59
CA SER A 33 1.55 11.88 7.95
C SER A 33 2.96 11.41 8.29
N SER A 34 3.76 11.00 7.30
CA SER A 34 5.16 10.58 7.48
C SER A 34 6.19 11.70 7.25
N GLY A 35 5.77 12.95 7.05
CA GLY A 35 6.65 14.05 6.67
C GLY A 35 6.84 14.22 5.16
N VAL A 36 6.41 13.25 4.36
CA VAL A 36 6.42 13.29 2.89
C VAL A 36 5.03 12.97 2.36
N ASN A 37 4.58 13.71 1.34
CA ASN A 37 3.24 13.48 0.76
C ASN A 37 3.22 12.21 -0.12
N LEU A 38 2.57 11.18 0.38
CA LEU A 38 2.36 9.90 -0.33
C LEU A 38 0.97 9.80 -1.01
N CYS A 39 0.19 10.89 -1.03
CA CYS A 39 -1.11 11.00 -1.69
C CYS A 39 -1.23 12.35 -2.38
N PRO A 40 -0.68 12.53 -3.59
CA PRO A 40 -0.57 13.85 -4.24
C PRO A 40 -1.88 14.63 -4.34
N MET A 41 -3.00 13.95 -4.57
CA MET A 41 -4.32 14.55 -4.76
C MET A 41 -5.19 14.59 -3.49
N ALA A 42 -4.65 14.20 -2.31
CA ALA A 42 -5.46 14.04 -1.09
C ALA A 42 -6.23 15.31 -0.69
N LYS A 43 -5.59 16.47 -0.79
CA LYS A 43 -6.18 17.78 -0.47
C LYS A 43 -7.26 18.16 -1.50
N GLN A 44 -6.95 18.06 -2.79
CA GLN A 44 -7.86 18.42 -3.89
C GLN A 44 -9.08 17.49 -3.96
N ALA A 45 -8.89 16.21 -3.69
CA ALA A 45 -9.95 15.21 -3.67
C ALA A 45 -10.75 15.19 -2.35
N GLY A 46 -10.43 16.06 -1.38
CA GLY A 46 -11.11 16.09 -0.08
C GLY A 46 -10.92 14.85 0.80
N CYS A 47 -10.13 13.86 0.36
CA CYS A 47 -9.96 12.60 1.08
C CYS A 47 -9.02 12.70 2.28
N GLU A 48 -8.33 13.81 2.49
CA GLU A 48 -7.47 14.02 3.66
C GLU A 48 -8.29 14.01 4.96
N ALA A 49 -9.46 14.65 4.97
CA ALA A 49 -10.36 14.71 6.14
C ALA A 49 -11.10 13.39 6.39
N GLY A 50 -11.42 12.63 5.34
CA GLY A 50 -12.15 11.35 5.42
C GLY A 50 -11.28 10.11 5.15
N CYS A 51 -9.98 10.19 5.44
CA CYS A 51 -9.05 9.14 5.09
C CYS A 51 -9.35 7.79 5.78
N LEU A 52 -9.34 6.71 4.99
CA LEU A 52 -9.46 5.34 5.50
C LEU A 52 -8.33 4.92 6.47
N ASN A 53 -7.29 5.74 6.63
CA ASN A 53 -6.21 5.49 7.58
C ASN A 53 -6.70 5.32 9.02
N THR A 54 -7.72 6.06 9.39
CA THR A 54 -8.36 5.98 10.72
C THR A 54 -9.62 5.12 10.76
N ALA A 55 -9.92 4.39 9.68
CA ALA A 55 -11.04 3.45 9.65
C ALA A 55 -10.66 2.10 10.29
N GLY A 56 -11.65 1.45 10.91
CA GLY A 56 -11.50 0.15 11.54
C GLY A 56 -10.36 0.13 12.57
N ARG A 57 -9.51 -0.88 12.53
CA ARG A 57 -8.39 -1.03 13.49
C ARG A 57 -7.41 0.14 13.50
N GLY A 58 -7.30 0.88 12.41
CA GLY A 58 -6.45 2.08 12.33
C GLY A 58 -6.95 3.26 13.16
N GLY A 59 -8.25 3.30 13.45
CA GLY A 59 -8.90 4.35 14.27
C GLY A 59 -9.03 4.01 15.76
N ILE A 60 -8.70 2.78 16.17
CA ILE A 60 -8.91 2.33 17.53
C ILE A 60 -7.60 2.36 18.31
N SER A 61 -7.58 3.06 19.44
CA SER A 61 -6.48 3.02 20.41
C SER A 61 -6.99 2.64 21.80
N LYS A 62 -6.15 1.93 22.57
CA LYS A 62 -6.50 1.57 23.96
C LYS A 62 -6.50 2.84 24.83
N GLY A 63 -7.61 3.12 25.49
CA GLY A 63 -7.77 4.29 26.35
C GLY A 63 -7.72 5.62 25.56
N SER A 64 -8.15 5.63 24.28
CA SER A 64 -8.19 6.83 23.42
C SER A 64 -6.83 7.56 23.30
N LYS A 65 -5.72 6.86 23.49
CA LYS A 65 -4.37 7.42 23.38
C LYS A 65 -4.09 7.87 21.95
N THR A 66 -3.43 9.00 21.81
CA THR A 66 -2.96 9.55 20.54
C THR A 66 -1.47 9.84 20.59
N PHE A 67 -0.87 10.04 19.43
CA PHE A 67 0.48 10.54 19.29
C PHE A 67 0.56 11.52 18.11
N THR A 68 1.54 12.42 18.17
CA THR A 68 1.80 13.38 17.08
C THR A 68 2.82 12.79 16.11
N THR A 69 2.51 12.84 14.82
CA THR A 69 3.40 12.39 13.74
C THR A 69 4.49 13.44 13.45
N PRO A 70 5.53 13.12 12.67
CA PRO A 70 6.53 14.08 12.23
C PRO A 70 5.96 15.32 11.50
N SER A 71 4.81 15.16 10.84
CA SER A 71 4.11 16.28 10.17
C SER A 71 3.17 17.08 11.08
N GLY A 72 3.10 16.78 12.37
CA GLY A 72 2.19 17.41 13.32
C GLY A 72 0.77 16.82 13.34
N ALA A 73 0.45 15.82 12.52
CA ALA A 73 -0.86 15.18 12.56
C ALA A 73 -1.03 14.35 13.83
N VAL A 74 -2.20 14.44 14.46
CA VAL A 74 -2.54 13.63 15.64
C VAL A 74 -3.25 12.37 15.21
N LEU A 75 -2.68 11.21 15.53
CA LEU A 75 -3.21 9.90 15.16
C LEU A 75 -3.46 9.02 16.41
N PRO A 76 -4.40 8.06 16.33
CA PRO A 76 -4.58 7.06 17.37
C PRO A 76 -3.29 6.26 17.61
N ASP A 77 -2.87 6.13 18.87
CA ASP A 77 -1.67 5.36 19.22
C ASP A 77 -1.98 3.86 19.22
N ASN A 78 -1.67 3.23 18.10
CA ASN A 78 -1.83 1.79 17.91
C ASN A 78 -0.76 1.22 16.98
N THR A 79 -0.62 -0.09 16.99
CA THR A 79 0.38 -0.81 16.18
C THR A 79 0.20 -0.62 14.68
N VAL A 80 -1.04 -0.38 14.22
CA VAL A 80 -1.33 -0.16 12.78
C VAL A 80 -0.74 1.15 12.32
N GLN A 81 -0.99 2.25 13.04
CA GLN A 81 -0.45 3.58 12.71
C GLN A 81 1.07 3.60 12.81
N ARG A 82 1.62 3.05 13.89
CA ARG A 82 3.07 2.95 14.08
C ARG A 82 3.75 2.16 12.94
N ALA A 83 3.17 1.03 12.54
CA ALA A 83 3.70 0.22 11.44
C ALA A 83 3.63 0.93 10.08
N ARG A 84 2.54 1.68 9.80
CA ARG A 84 2.44 2.47 8.57
C ARG A 84 3.50 3.57 8.51
N LEU A 85 3.71 4.30 9.61
CA LEU A 85 4.76 5.32 9.69
C LEU A 85 6.16 4.73 9.52
N ALA A 86 6.47 3.62 10.19
CA ALA A 86 7.77 2.96 10.07
C ALA A 86 8.08 2.50 8.63
N ARG A 87 7.06 1.96 7.93
CA ARG A 87 7.21 1.59 6.50
C ARG A 87 7.40 2.82 5.61
N SER A 88 6.67 3.91 5.89
CA SER A 88 6.82 5.15 5.14
C SER A 88 8.17 5.81 5.37
N ALA A 89 8.69 5.79 6.60
CA ALA A 89 10.04 6.24 6.90
C ALA A 89 11.08 5.45 6.08
N LEU A 90 11.02 4.12 6.10
CA LEU A 90 11.91 3.29 5.28
C LEU A 90 11.79 3.61 3.77
N PHE A 91 10.57 3.82 3.27
CA PHE A 91 10.34 4.19 1.86
C PHE A 91 10.93 5.55 1.51
N ASN A 92 10.88 6.52 2.44
CA ASN A 92 11.39 7.87 2.23
C ASN A 92 12.92 7.94 2.37
N ASP A 93 13.46 7.25 3.39
CA ASP A 93 14.84 7.39 3.82
C ASP A 93 15.79 6.44 3.06
N ASP A 94 15.31 5.23 2.73
CA ASP A 94 16.09 4.21 2.00
C ASP A 94 15.19 3.45 1.01
N LYS A 95 14.84 4.12 -0.07
CA LYS A 95 13.99 3.54 -1.13
C LYS A 95 14.59 2.28 -1.76
N PRO A 96 15.91 2.18 -2.04
CA PRO A 96 16.51 0.95 -2.54
C PRO A 96 16.32 -0.24 -1.61
N ALA A 97 16.57 -0.07 -0.30
CA ALA A 97 16.35 -1.13 0.70
C ALA A 97 14.87 -1.50 0.81
N PHE A 98 13.96 -0.50 0.77
CA PHE A 98 12.52 -0.74 0.75
C PHE A 98 12.11 -1.60 -0.46
N MET A 99 12.56 -1.24 -1.67
CA MET A 99 12.23 -1.98 -2.89
C MET A 99 12.80 -3.40 -2.89
N ALA A 100 14.02 -3.59 -2.39
CA ALA A 100 14.62 -4.91 -2.22
C ALA A 100 13.81 -5.79 -1.25
N GLN A 101 13.38 -5.23 -0.11
CA GLN A 101 12.52 -5.93 0.85
C GLN A 101 11.15 -6.24 0.24
N LEU A 102 10.51 -5.28 -0.46
CA LEU A 102 9.24 -5.47 -1.12
C LEU A 102 9.31 -6.63 -2.13
N LYS A 103 10.33 -6.68 -2.95
CA LYS A 103 10.58 -7.76 -3.91
C LYS A 103 10.72 -9.11 -3.22
N LYS A 104 11.48 -9.19 -2.13
CA LYS A 104 11.63 -10.42 -1.32
C LYS A 104 10.28 -10.87 -0.75
N GLU A 105 9.48 -9.94 -0.22
CA GLU A 105 8.18 -10.27 0.37
C GLU A 105 7.14 -10.69 -0.68
N ILE A 106 7.11 -10.06 -1.87
CA ILE A 106 6.25 -10.51 -2.99
C ILE A 106 6.64 -11.91 -3.43
N THR A 107 7.94 -12.21 -3.57
CA THR A 107 8.42 -13.56 -3.91
C THR A 107 7.96 -14.62 -2.90
N ALA A 108 8.07 -14.33 -1.61
CA ALA A 108 7.60 -15.24 -0.55
C ALA A 108 6.07 -15.39 -0.57
N PHE A 109 5.35 -14.30 -0.84
CA PHE A 109 3.90 -14.29 -0.96
C PHE A 109 3.40 -15.16 -2.13
N ILE A 110 4.03 -15.06 -3.31
CA ILE A 110 3.71 -15.90 -4.48
C ILE A 110 3.82 -17.38 -4.12
N LYS A 111 4.94 -17.80 -3.50
CA LYS A 111 5.13 -19.18 -3.05
C LYS A 111 4.05 -19.63 -2.06
N LYS A 112 3.64 -18.72 -1.16
CA LYS A 112 2.57 -19.01 -0.20
C LYS A 112 1.20 -19.18 -0.89
N ALA A 113 0.88 -18.34 -1.86
CA ALA A 113 -0.37 -18.44 -2.63
C ALA A 113 -0.41 -19.75 -3.44
N GLN A 114 0.67 -20.08 -4.15
CA GLN A 114 0.81 -21.32 -4.93
C GLN A 114 0.61 -22.57 -4.07
N LYS A 115 1.22 -22.63 -2.87
CA LYS A 115 1.02 -23.74 -1.92
C LYS A 115 -0.44 -23.94 -1.51
N LYS A 116 -1.25 -22.89 -1.58
CA LYS A 116 -2.69 -22.93 -1.27
C LYS A 116 -3.57 -23.10 -2.51
N GLY A 117 -3.00 -23.27 -3.70
CA GLY A 117 -3.74 -23.32 -4.95
C GLY A 117 -4.48 -22.02 -5.28
N LEU A 118 -3.98 -20.86 -4.79
CA LEU A 118 -4.59 -19.56 -4.99
C LEU A 118 -3.76 -18.68 -5.92
N THR A 119 -4.43 -17.85 -6.71
CA THR A 119 -3.80 -16.85 -7.57
C THR A 119 -3.33 -15.66 -6.74
N PRO A 120 -2.02 -15.32 -6.76
CA PRO A 120 -1.51 -14.16 -6.04
C PRO A 120 -1.92 -12.85 -6.71
N VAL A 121 -2.40 -11.90 -5.90
CA VAL A 121 -2.75 -10.54 -6.34
C VAL A 121 -2.17 -9.54 -5.36
N VAL A 122 -1.57 -8.45 -5.86
CA VAL A 122 -0.87 -7.46 -5.03
C VAL A 122 -1.54 -6.09 -5.16
N ARG A 123 -1.75 -5.42 -4.02
CA ARG A 123 -2.18 -4.03 -3.93
C ARG A 123 -1.15 -3.20 -3.17
N LEU A 124 -0.57 -2.19 -3.83
CA LEU A 124 0.52 -1.39 -3.26
C LEU A 124 0.04 -0.09 -2.61
N ASN A 125 -1.11 0.42 -3.01
CA ASN A 125 -1.71 1.64 -2.44
C ASN A 125 -2.90 1.31 -1.53
N GLY A 126 -2.63 0.67 -0.38
CA GLY A 126 -3.67 0.38 0.62
C GLY A 126 -4.23 1.65 1.28
N THR A 127 -3.34 2.61 1.60
CA THR A 127 -3.65 3.92 2.20
C THR A 127 -2.77 5.04 1.64
N SER A 128 -2.12 4.85 0.50
CA SER A 128 -1.32 5.83 -0.25
C SER A 128 -1.84 5.94 -1.68
N ASP A 129 -1.27 6.86 -2.46
CA ASP A 129 -1.52 6.99 -3.91
C ASP A 129 -0.21 7.27 -4.64
N ILE A 130 0.74 6.35 -4.48
CA ILE A 130 2.08 6.42 -5.07
C ILE A 130 2.01 5.90 -6.50
N LEU A 131 2.76 6.54 -7.41
CA LEU A 131 2.90 6.12 -8.80
C LEU A 131 3.97 5.03 -8.90
N TRP A 132 3.62 3.80 -8.50
CA TRP A 132 4.53 2.67 -8.46
C TRP A 132 5.10 2.28 -9.83
N GLU A 133 4.37 2.57 -10.90
CA GLU A 133 4.80 2.39 -12.29
C GLU A 133 6.03 3.21 -12.67
N ASN A 134 6.31 4.30 -11.92
CA ASN A 134 7.44 5.20 -12.15
C ASN A 134 8.62 4.95 -11.19
N ILE A 135 8.55 3.94 -10.33
CA ILE A 135 9.60 3.66 -9.35
C ILE A 135 10.42 2.46 -9.80
N PRO A 136 11.68 2.67 -10.22
CA PRO A 136 12.54 1.57 -10.64
C PRO A 136 12.92 0.68 -9.46
N THR A 137 13.18 -0.58 -9.77
CA THR A 137 13.87 -1.53 -8.90
C THR A 137 15.33 -1.66 -9.37
N ALA A 138 16.12 -2.45 -8.67
CA ALA A 138 17.49 -2.74 -9.10
C ALA A 138 17.56 -3.54 -10.43
N THR A 139 16.45 -4.15 -10.87
CA THR A 139 16.42 -5.13 -11.97
C THR A 139 15.39 -4.82 -13.06
N ALA A 140 14.50 -3.85 -12.84
CA ALA A 140 13.39 -3.55 -13.74
C ALA A 140 12.94 -2.08 -13.64
N PRO A 141 12.23 -1.55 -14.65
CA PRO A 141 11.72 -0.18 -14.62
C PRO A 141 10.68 0.06 -13.50
N ASN A 142 10.05 -0.98 -13.01
CA ASN A 142 9.15 -0.93 -11.85
C ASN A 142 8.92 -2.34 -11.28
N ILE A 143 8.27 -2.40 -10.13
CA ILE A 143 8.01 -3.67 -9.42
C ILE A 143 7.04 -4.60 -10.19
N MET A 144 6.13 -4.07 -11.00
CA MET A 144 5.23 -4.86 -11.83
C MET A 144 6.00 -5.62 -12.91
N ALA A 145 7.01 -4.99 -13.51
CA ALA A 145 7.87 -5.62 -14.51
C ALA A 145 8.75 -6.73 -13.92
N ASP A 146 9.16 -6.62 -12.65
CA ASP A 146 9.85 -7.72 -11.93
C ASP A 146 8.95 -8.95 -11.74
N PHE A 147 7.64 -8.77 -11.73
CA PHE A 147 6.65 -9.82 -11.48
C PHE A 147 5.55 -9.84 -12.56
N SER A 148 5.94 -9.96 -13.81
CA SER A 148 5.05 -9.85 -14.98
C SER A 148 3.87 -10.85 -15.00
N THR A 149 3.97 -11.96 -14.26
CA THR A 149 2.92 -12.97 -14.13
C THR A 149 1.99 -12.76 -12.93
N VAL A 150 2.24 -11.73 -12.13
CA VAL A 150 1.42 -11.39 -10.95
C VAL A 150 0.53 -10.22 -11.27
N GLN A 151 -0.74 -10.31 -10.99
CA GLN A 151 -1.67 -9.19 -11.14
C GLN A 151 -1.49 -8.19 -10.00
N PHE A 152 -1.26 -6.94 -10.38
CA PHE A 152 -1.31 -5.79 -9.48
C PHE A 152 -2.59 -4.99 -9.73
N TYR A 153 -3.14 -4.38 -8.68
CA TYR A 153 -4.28 -3.47 -8.83
C TYR A 153 -4.25 -2.39 -7.74
N ASP A 154 -4.75 -1.21 -8.07
CA ASP A 154 -4.87 -0.11 -7.13
C ASP A 154 -6.04 0.82 -7.46
N TYR A 155 -6.32 1.72 -6.52
CA TYR A 155 -7.21 2.85 -6.72
C TYR A 155 -6.39 4.15 -6.67
N THR A 156 -6.71 5.10 -7.53
CA THR A 156 -6.01 6.38 -7.58
C THR A 156 -6.99 7.56 -7.63
N LYS A 157 -6.57 8.69 -7.09
CA LYS A 157 -7.19 10.01 -7.31
C LYS A 157 -6.46 10.81 -8.42
N VAL A 158 -5.31 10.32 -8.88
CA VAL A 158 -4.50 10.95 -9.92
C VAL A 158 -5.02 10.51 -11.29
N TYR A 159 -6.03 11.21 -11.81
CA TYR A 159 -6.70 10.83 -13.07
C TYR A 159 -5.77 10.83 -14.28
N GLN A 160 -4.71 11.66 -14.27
CA GLN A 160 -3.72 11.71 -15.35
C GLN A 160 -2.98 10.39 -15.56
N ARG A 161 -2.94 9.49 -14.57
CA ARG A 161 -2.35 8.16 -14.69
C ARG A 161 -3.09 7.29 -15.69
N LEU A 162 -4.42 7.45 -15.80
CA LEU A 162 -5.25 6.66 -16.72
C LEU A 162 -5.06 7.04 -18.18
N ALA A 163 -4.50 8.21 -18.46
CA ALA A 163 -4.17 8.67 -19.81
C ALA A 163 -2.78 8.21 -20.31
N ARG A 164 -2.05 7.45 -19.48
CA ARG A 164 -0.70 6.97 -19.81
C ARG A 164 -0.69 5.44 -19.91
N PRO A 165 0.23 4.87 -20.72
CA PRO A 165 0.44 3.43 -20.73
C PRO A 165 0.82 2.92 -19.34
N LEU A 166 0.10 1.92 -18.86
CA LEU A 166 0.40 1.22 -17.62
C LEU A 166 1.04 -0.15 -17.93
N PRO A 167 1.80 -0.74 -17.00
CA PRO A 167 2.22 -2.14 -17.13
C PRO A 167 1.02 -3.06 -17.38
N ALA A 168 1.16 -4.03 -18.29
CA ALA A 168 0.07 -4.91 -18.72
C ALA A 168 -0.60 -5.71 -17.57
N ASN A 169 0.14 -5.91 -16.47
CA ASN A 169 -0.31 -6.61 -15.27
C ASN A 169 -0.68 -5.65 -14.12
N TYR A 170 -1.02 -4.40 -14.44
CA TYR A 170 -1.42 -3.39 -13.45
C TYR A 170 -2.77 -2.77 -13.77
N ASP A 171 -3.82 -3.16 -13.03
CA ASP A 171 -5.14 -2.55 -13.11
C ASP A 171 -5.22 -1.34 -12.18
N LEU A 172 -5.60 -0.21 -12.73
CA LEU A 172 -5.74 1.03 -11.98
C LEU A 172 -7.15 1.60 -12.16
N SER A 173 -7.89 1.73 -11.06
CA SER A 173 -9.24 2.29 -11.04
C SER A 173 -9.25 3.69 -10.47
N LEU A 174 -9.94 4.62 -11.15
CA LEU A 174 -10.18 5.95 -10.59
C LEU A 174 -11.15 5.86 -9.42
N SER A 175 -10.71 6.33 -8.26
CA SER A 175 -11.57 6.45 -7.08
C SER A 175 -12.22 7.83 -7.09
N TYR A 176 -13.45 7.90 -7.57
CA TYR A 176 -14.27 9.11 -7.51
C TYR A 176 -14.81 9.32 -6.09
N SER A 177 -14.80 10.54 -5.59
CA SER A 177 -15.36 10.94 -4.28
C SER A 177 -16.22 12.17 -4.44
#